data_a89e39f1450d21bab263fa0b7ccf06f3
#
_entry.id   a89e39f1450d21bab263fa0b7ccf06f3
#
_cell.length_a   1.000
_cell.length_b   1.000
_cell.length_c   1.000
_cell.angle_alpha   90.00
_cell.angle_beta   90.00
_cell.angle_gamma   90.00
#
_symmetry.space_group_name_H-M   'P 1'
#
loop_
_entity.id
_entity.type
_entity.pdbx_description
1 polymer ?
#
loop_
_entity_poly.entity_id
_entity_poly.type
_entity_poly.pdbx_seq_one_letter_code
_entity_poly.pdbx_strand_id
1 'polypeptide(L)'
;MKKLLFFILIPFLGIAQDFTANHIRYTITSSEAPFTAKVARNPDFSGVAVIPETVAYNSKNYIVTAIGESAFEHCNNLTSVTIPNSATSIGRYAFVGCSGLISVTIPNSVTTIGDEAFADCSGLTSVTIPNSVTTIGDGSFFSCSGLTSVTIPNSVTTIGKDAFADCSGLTSVTIPNSVTTIGEGSFAGCSGLISITIPNSVTVIRRGIFAGCSGLISVTIPNSVTDIENGAFFSCSGLTSVTIPNSVTAIGKDAFAGCRSLKTVNCHITSPLVINANVFGNITQSNCALNVPTGTQVAYQAAAVWRNFSPISGGLLSNHSFAIESALKIYPNPVSEILNIALQEGLQLEKVNFYNTLGQLIKTTNHSEINVSSFAKGNYFVEVMTNQGKATKTIIVQ
;
A
#
# COMPACT_ATOMS: atom_id res chain seq x y z
N MET A 1 -69.77 -22.22 25.11
CA MET A 1 -69.15 -21.25 24.19
C MET A 1 -67.77 -20.83 24.77
N LYS A 2 -66.64 -21.41 24.27
CA LYS A 2 -65.32 -21.04 24.69
C LYS A 2 -64.84 -19.85 23.83
N LYS A 3 -64.63 -18.69 24.45
CA LYS A 3 -64.04 -17.52 23.77
C LYS A 3 -62.54 -17.78 23.57
N LEU A 4 -62.17 -17.94 22.33
CA LEU A 4 -60.75 -18.03 21.92
C LEU A 4 -60.19 -16.59 21.90
N LEU A 5 -59.30 -16.27 22.84
CA LEU A 5 -58.56 -15.01 22.87
C LEU A 5 -57.40 -15.13 21.87
N PHE A 6 -57.49 -14.46 20.72
CA PHE A 6 -56.38 -14.30 19.79
C PHE A 6 -55.44 -13.24 20.36
N PHE A 7 -54.29 -13.66 20.87
CA PHE A 7 -53.14 -12.76 21.09
C PHE A 7 -52.52 -12.44 19.73
N ILE A 8 -52.81 -11.25 19.21
CA ILE A 8 -52.06 -10.71 18.08
C ILE A 8 -50.69 -10.33 18.62
N LEU A 9 -49.68 -11.18 18.36
CA LEU A 9 -48.29 -10.82 18.54
C LEU A 9 -47.97 -9.79 17.44
N ILE A 10 -48.10 -8.50 17.78
CA ILE A 10 -47.53 -7.43 16.93
C ILE A 10 -46.01 -7.52 17.12
N PRO A 11 -45.20 -7.83 16.05
CA PRO A 11 -43.78 -7.73 16.19
C PRO A 11 -43.48 -6.27 16.53
N PHE A 12 -42.98 -6.02 17.72
CA PHE A 12 -42.34 -4.75 18.06
C PHE A 12 -41.13 -4.63 17.14
N LEU A 13 -41.29 -4.01 15.97
CA LEU A 13 -40.23 -3.37 15.23
C LEU A 13 -39.71 -2.31 16.20
N GLY A 14 -38.61 -2.62 16.89
CA GLY A 14 -37.93 -1.67 17.76
C GLY A 14 -37.58 -0.43 16.93
N ILE A 15 -38.37 0.64 17.09
CA ILE A 15 -38.07 1.93 16.48
C ILE A 15 -36.77 2.34 17.15
N ALA A 16 -35.68 2.46 16.34
CA ALA A 16 -34.42 2.99 16.81
C ALA A 16 -34.68 4.35 17.43
N GLN A 17 -34.58 4.45 18.76
CA GLN A 17 -34.87 5.67 19.50
C GLN A 17 -33.63 6.54 19.57
N ASP A 18 -33.75 7.76 19.06
CA ASP A 18 -32.72 8.78 19.18
C ASP A 18 -32.88 9.57 20.47
N PHE A 19 -31.76 9.96 21.06
CA PHE A 19 -31.68 10.87 22.19
C PHE A 19 -30.42 11.72 22.10
N THR A 20 -30.35 12.78 22.89
CA THR A 20 -29.19 13.68 22.97
C THR A 20 -28.58 13.63 24.36
N ALA A 21 -27.27 13.46 24.44
CA ALA A 21 -26.50 13.60 25.68
C ALA A 21 -25.18 14.32 25.34
N ASN A 22 -24.74 15.26 26.21
CA ASN A 22 -23.52 16.03 26.02
C ASN A 22 -23.42 16.69 24.62
N HIS A 23 -24.52 17.23 24.12
CA HIS A 23 -24.65 17.88 22.80
C HIS A 23 -24.46 16.94 21.58
N ILE A 24 -24.33 15.63 21.80
CA ILE A 24 -24.21 14.63 20.74
C ILE A 24 -25.49 13.79 20.72
N ARG A 25 -25.98 13.49 19.53
CA ARG A 25 -27.13 12.61 19.31
C ARG A 25 -26.68 11.16 19.22
N TYR A 26 -27.47 10.29 19.80
CA TYR A 26 -27.25 8.85 19.84
C TYR A 26 -28.50 8.11 19.42
N THR A 27 -28.33 6.94 18.83
CA THR A 27 -29.40 5.99 18.52
C THR A 27 -29.21 4.74 19.39
N ILE A 28 -30.23 4.32 20.10
CA ILE A 28 -30.23 3.06 20.88
C ILE A 28 -30.08 1.89 19.90
N THR A 29 -29.09 1.04 20.11
CA THR A 29 -28.84 -0.18 19.34
C THR A 29 -29.26 -1.44 20.09
N SER A 30 -29.29 -1.39 21.43
CA SER A 30 -29.91 -2.43 22.30
C SER A 30 -30.65 -1.78 23.46
N SER A 31 -31.94 -2.12 23.61
CA SER A 31 -32.77 -1.72 24.74
C SER A 31 -32.79 -2.73 25.88
N GLU A 32 -32.07 -3.85 25.72
CA GLU A 32 -31.86 -4.92 26.71
C GLU A 32 -30.40 -4.92 27.15
N ALA A 33 -30.11 -5.47 28.33
CA ALA A 33 -28.75 -5.53 28.84
C ALA A 33 -27.88 -6.53 28.03
N PRO A 34 -26.67 -6.16 27.62
CA PRO A 34 -26.06 -4.86 27.81
C PRO A 34 -26.68 -3.77 26.92
N PHE A 35 -27.09 -2.64 27.55
CA PHE A 35 -27.63 -1.50 26.80
C PHE A 35 -26.54 -0.88 25.93
N THR A 36 -26.84 -0.69 24.66
CA THR A 36 -25.87 -0.12 23.70
C THR A 36 -26.49 0.98 22.86
N ALA A 37 -25.64 1.92 22.44
CA ALA A 37 -25.98 2.99 21.53
C ALA A 37 -24.86 3.20 20.52
N LYS A 38 -25.19 3.85 19.40
CA LYS A 38 -24.22 4.40 18.44
C LYS A 38 -24.40 5.92 18.36
N VAL A 39 -23.35 6.62 17.99
CA VAL A 39 -23.45 8.04 17.64
C VAL A 39 -24.36 8.15 16.41
N ALA A 40 -25.43 8.93 16.50
CA ALA A 40 -26.36 9.21 15.43
C ALA A 40 -25.85 10.37 14.55
N ARG A 41 -26.63 10.77 13.55
CA ARG A 41 -26.31 11.94 12.71
C ARG A 41 -26.43 13.23 13.53
N ASN A 42 -25.36 14.02 13.54
CA ASN A 42 -25.22 15.30 14.23
C ASN A 42 -24.95 16.41 13.20
N PRO A 43 -25.97 16.90 12.48
CA PRO A 43 -25.79 17.95 11.48
C PRO A 43 -25.28 19.22 12.17
N ASP A 44 -24.40 19.95 11.48
CA ASP A 44 -23.86 21.24 11.91
C ASP A 44 -23.07 21.22 13.22
N PHE A 45 -22.61 20.03 13.68
CA PHE A 45 -21.79 19.94 14.87
C PHE A 45 -20.49 20.74 14.70
N SER A 46 -20.10 21.50 15.71
CA SER A 46 -18.93 22.37 15.67
C SER A 46 -18.04 22.21 16.91
N GLY A 47 -16.74 22.48 16.76
CA GLY A 47 -15.76 22.40 17.83
C GLY A 47 -15.24 20.99 18.07
N VAL A 48 -15.12 20.59 19.32
CA VAL A 48 -14.53 19.31 19.76
C VAL A 48 -15.61 18.33 20.14
N ALA A 49 -15.64 17.16 19.52
CA ALA A 49 -16.54 16.07 19.92
C ALA A 49 -15.82 15.10 20.85
N VAL A 50 -16.17 15.12 22.14
CA VAL A 50 -15.72 14.13 23.11
C VAL A 50 -16.82 13.09 23.30
N ILE A 51 -16.64 11.92 22.70
CA ILE A 51 -17.62 10.83 22.76
C ILE A 51 -17.24 9.94 23.94
N PRO A 52 -18.10 9.85 25.00
CA PRO A 52 -17.79 9.03 26.17
C PRO A 52 -18.05 7.54 25.90
N GLU A 53 -17.47 6.66 26.72
CA GLU A 53 -17.71 5.21 26.64
C GLU A 53 -19.15 4.84 26.96
N THR A 54 -19.81 5.63 27.82
CA THR A 54 -21.20 5.42 28.21
C THR A 54 -21.99 6.71 28.24
N VAL A 55 -23.27 6.66 27.91
CA VAL A 55 -24.21 7.78 27.97
C VAL A 55 -25.46 7.40 28.75
N ALA A 56 -25.91 8.29 29.60
CA ALA A 56 -27.14 8.08 30.40
C ALA A 56 -28.37 8.56 29.64
N TYR A 57 -29.41 7.74 29.61
CA TYR A 57 -30.73 8.10 29.09
C TYR A 57 -31.83 7.30 29.80
N ASN A 58 -32.89 7.97 30.26
CA ASN A 58 -34.03 7.36 30.98
C ASN A 58 -33.56 6.40 32.11
N SER A 59 -32.66 6.88 32.99
CA SER A 59 -32.12 6.12 34.13
C SER A 59 -31.34 4.84 33.74
N LYS A 60 -30.92 4.70 32.49
CA LYS A 60 -30.07 3.61 31.99
C LYS A 60 -28.77 4.17 31.44
N ASN A 61 -27.69 3.40 31.56
CA ASN A 61 -26.40 3.70 30.96
C ASN A 61 -26.23 2.84 29.72
N TYR A 62 -26.00 3.49 28.57
CA TYR A 62 -25.77 2.86 27.28
C TYR A 62 -24.29 2.91 26.93
N ILE A 63 -23.69 1.78 26.60
CA ILE A 63 -22.33 1.70 26.08
C ILE A 63 -22.33 2.22 24.63
N VAL A 64 -21.44 3.14 24.30
CA VAL A 64 -21.30 3.66 22.93
C VAL A 64 -20.39 2.72 22.14
N THR A 65 -20.97 1.89 21.29
CA THR A 65 -20.28 0.81 20.59
C THR A 65 -19.89 1.13 19.16
N ALA A 66 -20.39 2.23 18.59
CA ALA A 66 -20.06 2.62 17.22
C ALA A 66 -20.21 4.13 16.99
N ILE A 67 -19.44 4.63 16.03
CA ILE A 67 -19.74 5.88 15.32
C ILE A 67 -20.64 5.51 14.15
N GLY A 68 -21.87 5.96 14.13
CA GLY A 68 -22.87 5.57 13.14
C GLY A 68 -22.60 6.10 11.74
N GLU A 69 -23.36 5.60 10.77
CA GLU A 69 -23.34 6.13 9.40
C GLU A 69 -23.71 7.61 9.41
N SER A 70 -22.96 8.42 8.62
CA SER A 70 -23.14 9.87 8.49
C SER A 70 -23.15 10.63 9.83
N ALA A 71 -22.50 10.12 10.90
CA ALA A 71 -22.61 10.65 12.25
C ALA A 71 -22.25 12.15 12.34
N PHE A 72 -21.22 12.60 11.62
CA PHE A 72 -20.76 13.99 11.56
C PHE A 72 -20.60 14.47 10.11
N GLU A 73 -21.37 13.90 9.19
CA GLU A 73 -21.34 14.25 7.77
C GLU A 73 -21.46 15.76 7.58
N HIS A 74 -20.52 16.34 6.81
CA HIS A 74 -20.40 17.79 6.51
C HIS A 74 -20.31 18.71 7.72
N CYS A 75 -19.84 18.22 8.87
CA CYS A 75 -19.53 19.05 10.03
C CYS A 75 -18.21 19.82 9.80
N ASN A 76 -18.23 20.82 8.91
CA ASN A 76 -17.03 21.56 8.47
C ASN A 76 -16.29 22.27 9.61
N ASN A 77 -16.97 22.56 10.72
CA ASN A 77 -16.42 23.21 11.91
C ASN A 77 -16.05 22.22 13.02
N LEU A 78 -16.16 20.91 12.80
CA LEU A 78 -15.63 19.89 13.71
C LEU A 78 -14.10 19.91 13.63
N THR A 79 -13.42 20.22 14.74
CA THR A 79 -11.96 20.39 14.76
C THR A 79 -11.21 19.18 15.27
N SER A 80 -11.82 18.42 16.18
CA SER A 80 -11.27 17.15 16.66
C SER A 80 -12.38 16.23 17.17
N VAL A 81 -12.09 14.92 17.19
CA VAL A 81 -12.98 13.91 17.75
C VAL A 81 -12.19 12.93 18.61
N THR A 82 -12.71 12.65 19.79
CA THR A 82 -12.23 11.54 20.64
C THR A 82 -13.21 10.39 20.54
N ILE A 83 -12.76 9.27 19.97
CA ILE A 83 -13.52 8.04 19.82
C ILE A 83 -13.26 7.16 21.04
N PRO A 84 -14.28 6.66 21.76
CA PRO A 84 -14.08 5.87 22.97
C PRO A 84 -13.57 4.45 22.68
N ASN A 85 -12.87 3.84 23.65
CA ASN A 85 -12.41 2.46 23.55
C ASN A 85 -13.53 1.40 23.50
N SER A 86 -14.76 1.78 23.82
CA SER A 86 -15.96 0.93 23.65
C SER A 86 -16.44 0.84 22.20
N ALA A 87 -16.03 1.77 21.34
CA ALA A 87 -16.43 1.76 19.93
C ALA A 87 -15.62 0.72 19.15
N THR A 88 -16.30 -0.12 18.38
CA THR A 88 -15.71 -1.18 17.57
C THR A 88 -15.76 -0.89 16.06
N SER A 89 -16.53 0.13 15.65
CA SER A 89 -16.65 0.50 14.24
C SER A 89 -16.86 1.99 14.03
N ILE A 90 -16.38 2.47 12.89
CA ILE A 90 -16.67 3.78 12.32
C ILE A 90 -17.48 3.50 11.06
N GLY A 91 -18.69 4.04 10.99
CA GLY A 91 -19.65 3.79 9.92
C GLY A 91 -19.28 4.51 8.61
N ARG A 92 -19.98 4.13 7.54
CA ARG A 92 -19.90 4.78 6.23
C ARG A 92 -20.22 6.28 6.35
N TYR A 93 -19.45 7.13 5.65
CA TYR A 93 -19.63 8.59 5.65
C TYR A 93 -19.56 9.26 7.03
N ALA A 94 -19.06 8.57 8.07
CA ALA A 94 -19.16 9.05 9.46
C ALA A 94 -18.61 10.48 9.64
N PHE A 95 -17.57 10.85 8.93
CA PHE A 95 -16.92 12.17 8.97
C PHE A 95 -16.73 12.77 7.56
N VAL A 96 -17.48 12.31 6.55
CA VAL A 96 -17.33 12.84 5.19
C VAL A 96 -17.54 14.35 5.18
N GLY A 97 -16.64 15.07 4.50
CA GLY A 97 -16.72 16.54 4.38
C GLY A 97 -16.36 17.30 5.66
N CYS A 98 -15.83 16.68 6.69
CA CYS A 98 -15.36 17.37 7.91
C CYS A 98 -14.05 18.13 7.61
N SER A 99 -14.11 19.18 6.80
CA SER A 99 -12.93 19.91 6.33
C SER A 99 -12.14 20.62 7.44
N GLY A 100 -12.76 20.89 8.60
CA GLY A 100 -12.10 21.46 9.78
C GLY A 100 -11.41 20.43 10.67
N LEU A 101 -11.59 19.12 10.44
CA LEU A 101 -11.02 18.06 11.28
C LEU A 101 -9.51 17.98 11.05
N ILE A 102 -8.72 18.34 12.07
CA ILE A 102 -7.25 18.41 12.00
C ILE A 102 -6.63 17.06 12.35
N SER A 103 -7.21 16.37 13.34
CA SER A 103 -6.70 15.08 13.82
C SER A 103 -7.81 14.19 14.35
N VAL A 104 -7.61 12.89 14.23
CA VAL A 104 -8.46 11.86 14.81
C VAL A 104 -7.60 10.76 15.41
N THR A 105 -7.93 10.35 16.64
CA THR A 105 -7.34 9.18 17.26
C THR A 105 -8.33 8.03 17.16
N ILE A 106 -7.98 6.99 16.40
CA ILE A 106 -8.78 5.79 16.26
C ILE A 106 -8.28 4.75 17.26
N PRO A 107 -9.09 4.32 18.24
CA PRO A 107 -8.64 3.38 19.25
C PRO A 107 -8.50 1.94 18.71
N ASN A 108 -7.68 1.12 19.41
CA ASN A 108 -7.45 -0.27 19.03
C ASN A 108 -8.69 -1.19 19.15
N SER A 109 -9.78 -0.71 19.71
CA SER A 109 -11.08 -1.40 19.70
C SER A 109 -11.77 -1.37 18.34
N VAL A 110 -11.45 -0.37 17.49
CA VAL A 110 -12.06 -0.22 16.17
C VAL A 110 -11.47 -1.25 15.22
N THR A 111 -12.30 -2.13 14.71
CA THR A 111 -11.93 -3.17 13.74
C THR A 111 -12.36 -2.84 12.32
N THR A 112 -13.30 -1.88 12.16
CA THR A 112 -13.87 -1.52 10.86
C THR A 112 -13.91 -0.01 10.68
N ILE A 113 -13.35 0.48 9.57
CA ILE A 113 -13.50 1.83 9.05
C ILE A 113 -14.31 1.70 7.78
N GLY A 114 -15.51 2.27 7.77
CA GLY A 114 -16.45 2.19 6.65
C GLY A 114 -16.01 2.96 5.42
N ASP A 115 -16.69 2.69 4.29
CA ASP A 115 -16.43 3.39 3.04
C ASP A 115 -16.65 4.90 3.21
N GLU A 116 -15.75 5.68 2.62
CA GLU A 116 -15.78 7.14 2.63
C GLU A 116 -15.88 7.76 4.05
N ALA A 117 -15.46 6.99 5.09
CA ALA A 117 -15.63 7.42 6.50
C ALA A 117 -14.97 8.76 6.81
N PHE A 118 -13.86 9.10 6.16
CA PHE A 118 -13.13 10.36 6.31
C PHE A 118 -12.92 11.08 4.95
N ALA A 119 -13.74 10.77 3.94
CA ALA A 119 -13.60 11.44 2.65
C ALA A 119 -13.80 12.96 2.79
N ASP A 120 -13.08 13.75 1.97
CA ASP A 120 -13.11 15.21 1.99
C ASP A 120 -12.75 15.87 3.34
N CYS A 121 -12.05 15.15 4.23
CA CYS A 121 -11.46 15.72 5.44
C CYS A 121 -10.18 16.49 5.09
N SER A 122 -10.29 17.58 4.35
CA SER A 122 -9.15 18.32 3.81
C SER A 122 -8.22 18.94 4.86
N GLY A 123 -8.71 19.15 6.08
CA GLY A 123 -7.90 19.63 7.22
C GLY A 123 -7.10 18.54 7.93
N LEU A 124 -7.38 17.25 7.66
CA LEU A 124 -6.74 16.14 8.35
C LEU A 124 -5.27 16.02 7.92
N THR A 125 -4.34 16.22 8.87
CA THR A 125 -2.90 16.26 8.57
C THR A 125 -2.21 14.91 8.74
N SER A 126 -2.73 14.08 9.62
CA SER A 126 -2.21 12.73 9.88
C SER A 126 -3.29 11.80 10.41
N VAL A 127 -3.15 10.52 10.14
CA VAL A 127 -3.99 9.46 10.71
C VAL A 127 -3.16 8.23 11.03
N THR A 128 -3.42 7.66 12.20
CA THR A 128 -2.86 6.36 12.58
C THR A 128 -3.98 5.32 12.53
N ILE A 129 -3.86 4.35 11.64
CA ILE A 129 -4.79 3.22 11.53
C ILE A 129 -4.38 2.19 12.57
N PRO A 130 -5.29 1.73 13.46
CA PRO A 130 -4.93 0.80 14.53
C PRO A 130 -4.70 -0.63 14.02
N ASN A 131 -3.90 -1.41 14.77
CA ASN A 131 -3.58 -2.80 14.45
C ASN A 131 -4.79 -3.78 14.48
N SER A 132 -5.94 -3.33 14.89
CA SER A 132 -7.21 -4.07 14.84
C SER A 132 -7.89 -4.04 13.47
N VAL A 133 -7.50 -3.08 12.61
CA VAL A 133 -8.08 -2.90 11.27
C VAL A 133 -7.36 -3.82 10.27
N THR A 134 -8.13 -4.60 9.52
CA THR A 134 -7.61 -5.51 8.49
C THR A 134 -7.89 -5.02 7.06
N THR A 135 -8.85 -4.12 6.91
CA THR A 135 -9.25 -3.57 5.60
C THR A 135 -9.47 -2.07 5.72
N ILE A 136 -8.87 -1.31 4.82
CA ILE A 136 -9.16 0.11 4.59
C ILE A 136 -10.25 0.14 3.52
N GLY A 137 -11.44 0.67 3.85
CA GLY A 137 -12.62 0.68 2.98
C GLY A 137 -12.45 1.57 1.73
N ASP A 138 -13.39 1.44 0.79
CA ASP A 138 -13.41 2.23 -0.43
C ASP A 138 -13.55 3.73 -0.09
N GLY A 139 -12.72 4.58 -0.72
CA GLY A 139 -12.74 6.02 -0.51
C GLY A 139 -12.52 6.49 0.94
N SER A 140 -12.10 5.64 1.88
CA SER A 140 -12.08 5.96 3.33
C SER A 140 -11.38 7.29 3.64
N PHE A 141 -10.36 7.67 2.87
CA PHE A 141 -9.62 8.93 3.00
C PHE A 141 -9.56 9.69 1.67
N PHE A 142 -10.56 9.50 0.79
CA PHE A 142 -10.65 10.21 -0.47
C PHE A 142 -10.57 11.72 -0.25
N SER A 143 -9.81 12.45 -1.08
CA SER A 143 -9.68 13.93 -1.01
C SER A 143 -9.21 14.49 0.34
N CYS A 144 -8.53 13.70 1.19
CA CYS A 144 -7.86 14.23 2.37
C CYS A 144 -6.59 15.01 1.96
N SER A 145 -6.77 16.15 1.31
CA SER A 145 -5.68 16.92 0.68
C SER A 145 -4.64 17.46 1.66
N GLY A 146 -5.00 17.62 2.94
CA GLY A 146 -4.07 18.02 4.01
C GLY A 146 -3.23 16.86 4.57
N LEU A 147 -3.57 15.61 4.24
CA LEU A 147 -2.90 14.44 4.79
C LEU A 147 -1.46 14.33 4.26
N THR A 148 -0.48 14.53 5.14
CA THR A 148 0.95 14.50 4.77
C THR A 148 1.58 13.12 4.96
N SER A 149 1.04 12.33 5.87
CA SER A 149 1.50 10.98 6.17
C SER A 149 0.38 10.09 6.67
N VAL A 150 0.49 8.79 6.38
CA VAL A 150 -0.39 7.74 6.92
C VAL A 150 0.45 6.53 7.30
N THR A 151 0.14 5.96 8.47
CA THR A 151 0.75 4.70 8.91
C THR A 151 -0.25 3.57 8.67
N ILE A 152 0.08 2.66 7.76
CA ILE A 152 -0.70 1.45 7.48
C ILE A 152 -0.09 0.30 8.28
N PRO A 153 -0.82 -0.30 9.23
CA PRO A 153 -0.29 -1.36 10.08
C PRO A 153 -0.19 -2.71 9.36
N ASN A 154 0.63 -3.61 9.92
CA ASN A 154 0.82 -4.97 9.39
C ASN A 154 -0.43 -5.88 9.49
N SER A 155 -1.49 -5.43 10.13
CA SER A 155 -2.79 -6.12 10.14
C SER A 155 -3.58 -5.93 8.84
N VAL A 156 -3.31 -4.84 8.09
CA VAL A 156 -4.04 -4.52 6.87
C VAL A 156 -3.61 -5.46 5.74
N THR A 157 -4.59 -6.11 5.13
CA THR A 157 -4.43 -7.00 3.97
C THR A 157 -4.99 -6.41 2.69
N THR A 158 -5.94 -5.46 2.82
CA THR A 158 -6.64 -4.85 1.67
C THR A 158 -6.74 -3.34 1.84
N ILE A 159 -6.36 -2.63 0.79
CA ILE A 159 -6.63 -1.20 0.60
C ILE A 159 -7.72 -1.10 -0.47
N GLY A 160 -8.84 -0.47 -0.15
CA GLY A 160 -10.02 -0.34 -1.00
C GLY A 160 -9.80 0.56 -2.21
N LYS A 161 -10.81 0.58 -3.09
CA LYS A 161 -10.85 1.46 -4.25
C LYS A 161 -10.84 2.93 -3.81
N ASP A 162 -10.06 3.77 -4.51
CA ASP A 162 -9.94 5.21 -4.26
C ASP A 162 -9.64 5.59 -2.78
N ALA A 163 -9.13 4.65 -1.96
CA ALA A 163 -9.01 4.81 -0.49
C ALA A 163 -8.20 6.05 -0.07
N PHE A 164 -7.18 6.45 -0.82
CA PHE A 164 -6.36 7.65 -0.62
C PHE A 164 -6.30 8.51 -1.88
N ALA A 165 -7.28 8.37 -2.80
CA ALA A 165 -7.26 9.21 -4.00
C ALA A 165 -7.39 10.69 -3.64
N ASP A 166 -6.72 11.55 -4.41
CA ASP A 166 -6.65 13.00 -4.22
C ASP A 166 -6.09 13.48 -2.86
N CYS A 167 -5.37 12.59 -2.14
CA CYS A 167 -4.55 12.99 -0.99
C CYS A 167 -3.30 13.76 -1.49
N SER A 168 -3.49 14.96 -2.03
CA SER A 168 -2.44 15.73 -2.71
C SER A 168 -1.28 16.16 -1.81
N GLY A 169 -1.50 16.22 -0.49
CA GLY A 169 -0.47 16.52 0.51
C GLY A 169 0.40 15.31 0.88
N LEU A 170 0.01 14.09 0.50
CA LEU A 170 0.72 12.88 0.90
C LEU A 170 2.08 12.79 0.20
N THR A 171 3.17 12.87 0.99
CA THR A 171 4.53 12.89 0.46
C THR A 171 5.18 11.51 0.42
N SER A 172 4.77 10.64 1.32
CA SER A 172 5.25 9.26 1.38
C SER A 172 4.20 8.34 2.01
N VAL A 173 4.20 7.07 1.60
CA VAL A 173 3.40 6.02 2.23
C VAL A 173 4.20 4.72 2.21
N THR A 174 4.17 4.01 3.35
CA THR A 174 4.73 2.67 3.44
C THR A 174 3.58 1.66 3.42
N ILE A 175 3.56 0.82 2.39
CA ILE A 175 2.58 -0.27 2.27
C ILE A 175 3.24 -1.53 2.80
N PRO A 176 2.72 -2.16 3.87
CA PRO A 176 3.32 -3.35 4.46
C PRO A 176 3.14 -4.58 3.59
N ASN A 177 4.02 -5.59 3.77
CA ASN A 177 3.97 -6.86 3.04
C ASN A 177 2.73 -7.73 3.34
N SER A 178 1.94 -7.37 4.34
CA SER A 178 0.63 -7.96 4.62
C SER A 178 -0.42 -7.61 3.56
N VAL A 179 -0.26 -6.45 2.90
CA VAL A 179 -1.21 -5.98 1.88
C VAL A 179 -1.04 -6.80 0.61
N THR A 180 -2.06 -7.57 0.26
CA THR A 180 -2.12 -8.39 -0.96
C THR A 180 -2.97 -7.75 -2.05
N THR A 181 -3.88 -6.84 -1.65
CA THR A 181 -4.81 -6.18 -2.59
C THR A 181 -4.77 -4.68 -2.37
N ILE A 182 -4.51 -3.95 -3.46
CA ILE A 182 -4.63 -2.49 -3.52
C ILE A 182 -5.65 -2.20 -4.62
N GLY A 183 -6.74 -1.52 -4.27
CA GLY A 183 -7.87 -1.24 -5.15
C GLY A 183 -7.55 -0.29 -6.30
N GLU A 184 -8.45 -0.22 -7.29
CA GLU A 184 -8.34 0.75 -8.39
C GLU A 184 -8.29 2.18 -7.82
N GLY A 185 -7.49 3.04 -8.44
CA GLY A 185 -7.40 4.45 -8.07
C GLY A 185 -6.92 4.76 -6.65
N SER A 186 -6.51 3.77 -5.84
CA SER A 186 -6.28 3.95 -4.40
C SER A 186 -5.35 5.12 -4.02
N PHE A 187 -4.42 5.48 -4.87
CA PHE A 187 -3.50 6.62 -4.70
C PHE A 187 -3.56 7.59 -5.88
N ALA A 188 -4.63 7.54 -6.69
CA ALA A 188 -4.77 8.48 -7.81
C ALA A 188 -4.78 9.93 -7.30
N GLY A 189 -4.17 10.86 -8.04
CA GLY A 189 -4.15 12.28 -7.65
C GLY A 189 -3.27 12.62 -6.44
N CYS A 190 -2.52 11.67 -5.86
CA CYS A 190 -1.54 11.95 -4.80
C CYS A 190 -0.35 12.72 -5.38
N SER A 191 -0.58 13.99 -5.75
CA SER A 191 0.41 14.81 -6.49
C SER A 191 1.66 15.14 -5.68
N GLY A 192 1.59 15.10 -4.36
CA GLY A 192 2.73 15.28 -3.44
C GLY A 192 3.61 14.05 -3.27
N LEU A 193 3.16 12.87 -3.71
CA LEU A 193 3.86 11.61 -3.50
C LEU A 193 5.17 11.55 -4.32
N ILE A 194 6.31 11.50 -3.62
CA ILE A 194 7.64 11.53 -4.24
C ILE A 194 8.12 10.14 -4.63
N SER A 195 7.84 9.16 -3.77
CA SER A 195 8.23 7.77 -3.97
C SER A 195 7.25 6.82 -3.32
N ILE A 196 7.14 5.61 -3.87
CA ILE A 196 6.35 4.53 -3.30
C ILE A 196 7.05 3.20 -3.51
N THR A 197 6.97 2.35 -2.49
CA THR A 197 7.41 0.96 -2.58
C THR A 197 6.19 0.06 -2.62
N ILE A 198 6.04 -0.69 -3.71
CA ILE A 198 4.99 -1.69 -3.87
C ILE A 198 5.49 -2.99 -3.24
N PRO A 199 4.76 -3.59 -2.28
CA PRO A 199 5.23 -4.80 -1.60
C PRO A 199 5.21 -6.03 -2.50
N ASN A 200 6.08 -7.01 -2.22
CA ASN A 200 6.17 -8.26 -2.98
C ASN A 200 4.92 -9.17 -2.86
N SER A 201 4.00 -8.85 -1.99
CA SER A 201 2.69 -9.52 -1.87
C SER A 201 1.70 -9.11 -2.95
N VAL A 202 1.95 -8.01 -3.68
CA VAL A 202 1.09 -7.51 -4.75
C VAL A 202 1.50 -8.14 -6.07
N THR A 203 0.53 -8.70 -6.79
CA THR A 203 0.75 -9.37 -8.09
C THR A 203 0.19 -8.58 -9.28
N VAL A 204 -0.69 -7.62 -9.04
CA VAL A 204 -1.33 -6.79 -10.08
C VAL A 204 -1.28 -5.32 -9.69
N ILE A 205 -0.73 -4.49 -10.56
CA ILE A 205 -0.84 -3.01 -10.46
C ILE A 205 -2.16 -2.62 -11.11
N ARG A 206 -3.18 -2.37 -10.28
CA ARG A 206 -4.55 -2.17 -10.75
C ARG A 206 -4.75 -0.85 -11.49
N ARG A 207 -5.89 -0.75 -12.18
CA ARG A 207 -6.28 0.41 -12.98
C ARG A 207 -6.16 1.71 -12.19
N GLY A 208 -5.43 2.68 -12.79
CA GLY A 208 -5.34 4.05 -12.29
C GLY A 208 -4.74 4.23 -10.91
N ILE A 209 -4.14 3.19 -10.32
CA ILE A 209 -3.72 3.18 -8.91
C ILE A 209 -2.84 4.37 -8.52
N PHE A 210 -1.98 4.85 -9.42
CA PHE A 210 -1.11 6.03 -9.25
C PHE A 210 -1.37 7.10 -10.30
N ALA A 211 -2.54 7.08 -10.96
CA ALA A 211 -2.86 8.07 -11.98
C ALA A 211 -2.80 9.48 -11.40
N GLY A 212 -2.12 10.41 -12.08
CA GLY A 212 -2.00 11.79 -11.61
C GLY A 212 -1.03 12.03 -10.44
N CYS A 213 -0.24 11.03 -10.02
CA CYS A 213 0.85 11.22 -9.05
C CYS A 213 2.00 12.02 -9.68
N SER A 214 1.78 13.32 -9.90
CA SER A 214 2.70 14.15 -10.65
C SER A 214 4.04 14.40 -9.98
N GLY A 215 4.10 14.24 -8.65
CA GLY A 215 5.33 14.33 -7.86
C GLY A 215 6.19 13.06 -7.86
N LEU A 216 5.65 11.93 -8.34
CA LEU A 216 6.33 10.63 -8.30
C LEU A 216 7.55 10.63 -9.23
N ILE A 217 8.75 10.53 -8.65
CA ILE A 217 10.03 10.58 -9.38
C ILE A 217 10.44 9.19 -9.85
N SER A 218 10.23 8.18 -9.00
CA SER A 218 10.58 6.80 -9.30
C SER A 218 9.61 5.82 -8.65
N VAL A 219 9.46 4.66 -9.28
CA VAL A 219 8.69 3.53 -8.74
C VAL A 219 9.44 2.24 -9.00
N THR A 220 9.47 1.38 -7.99
CA THR A 220 9.98 0.02 -8.15
C THR A 220 8.81 -0.94 -8.23
N ILE A 221 8.65 -1.61 -9.37
CA ILE A 221 7.66 -2.66 -9.59
C ILE A 221 8.30 -3.99 -9.18
N PRO A 222 7.75 -4.70 -8.18
CA PRO A 222 8.36 -5.93 -7.69
C PRO A 222 8.20 -7.10 -8.68
N ASN A 223 9.07 -8.11 -8.57
CA ASN A 223 9.04 -9.31 -9.41
C ASN A 223 7.81 -10.21 -9.19
N SER A 224 6.98 -9.91 -8.21
CA SER A 224 5.68 -10.56 -8.02
C SER A 224 4.62 -10.10 -9.02
N VAL A 225 4.80 -8.91 -9.62
CA VAL A 225 3.81 -8.30 -10.51
C VAL A 225 3.81 -8.98 -11.87
N THR A 226 2.64 -9.45 -12.27
CA THR A 226 2.38 -10.06 -13.59
C THR A 226 1.65 -9.13 -14.54
N ASP A 227 0.87 -8.19 -14.01
CA ASP A 227 0.02 -7.31 -14.79
C ASP A 227 0.10 -5.87 -14.33
N ILE A 228 0.25 -4.95 -15.29
CA ILE A 228 0.12 -3.50 -15.10
C ILE A 228 -1.13 -3.08 -15.85
N GLU A 229 -2.20 -2.75 -15.13
CA GLU A 229 -3.50 -2.46 -15.73
C GLU A 229 -3.59 -1.05 -16.35
N ASN A 230 -4.75 -0.76 -16.98
CA ASN A 230 -4.98 0.49 -17.71
C ASN A 230 -4.73 1.73 -16.86
N GLY A 231 -3.93 2.66 -17.37
CA GLY A 231 -3.68 3.95 -16.73
C GLY A 231 -2.99 3.88 -15.37
N ALA A 232 -2.38 2.75 -14.99
CA ALA A 232 -1.80 2.55 -13.65
C ALA A 232 -0.89 3.71 -13.19
N PHE A 233 -0.12 4.29 -14.11
CA PHE A 233 0.76 5.46 -13.89
C PHE A 233 0.41 6.61 -14.85
N PHE A 234 -0.85 6.68 -15.29
CA PHE A 234 -1.30 7.75 -16.19
C PHE A 234 -0.99 9.14 -15.61
N SER A 235 -0.38 10.02 -16.41
CA SER A 235 -0.03 11.40 -15.99
C SER A 235 0.88 11.50 -14.75
N CYS A 236 1.70 10.48 -14.44
CA CYS A 236 2.81 10.61 -13.50
C CYS A 236 3.91 11.48 -14.13
N SER A 237 3.65 12.78 -14.27
CA SER A 237 4.48 13.69 -15.06
C SER A 237 5.90 13.88 -14.52
N GLY A 238 6.12 13.63 -13.23
CA GLY A 238 7.43 13.68 -12.57
C GLY A 238 8.28 12.42 -12.74
N LEU A 239 7.68 11.30 -13.21
CA LEU A 239 8.36 10.01 -13.29
C LEU A 239 9.52 10.06 -14.30
N THR A 240 10.75 9.90 -13.81
CA THR A 240 11.97 9.99 -14.64
C THR A 240 12.44 8.63 -15.14
N SER A 241 12.17 7.58 -14.39
CA SER A 241 12.55 6.21 -14.75
C SER A 241 11.54 5.19 -14.24
N VAL A 242 11.42 4.09 -14.97
CA VAL A 242 10.64 2.92 -14.55
C VAL A 242 11.40 1.64 -14.85
N THR A 243 11.32 0.67 -13.93
CA THR A 243 11.84 -0.67 -14.14
C THR A 243 10.67 -1.64 -14.24
N ILE A 244 10.53 -2.31 -15.40
CA ILE A 244 9.52 -3.33 -15.67
C ILE A 244 10.19 -4.71 -15.51
N PRO A 245 9.80 -5.50 -14.50
CA PRO A 245 10.39 -6.80 -14.25
C PRO A 245 9.99 -7.84 -15.32
N ASN A 246 10.75 -8.92 -15.41
CA ASN A 246 10.50 -10.01 -16.36
C ASN A 246 9.23 -10.84 -16.06
N SER A 247 8.68 -10.69 -14.86
CA SER A 247 7.40 -11.31 -14.47
C SER A 247 6.19 -10.69 -15.16
N VAL A 248 6.30 -9.45 -15.66
CA VAL A 248 5.17 -8.75 -16.29
C VAL A 248 4.85 -9.38 -17.64
N THR A 249 3.60 -9.81 -17.77
CA THR A 249 3.03 -10.47 -18.98
C THR A 249 2.04 -9.58 -19.73
N ALA A 250 1.51 -8.54 -19.08
CA ALA A 250 0.60 -7.59 -19.70
C ALA A 250 0.82 -6.16 -19.22
N ILE A 251 0.71 -5.20 -20.16
CA ILE A 251 0.75 -3.75 -19.86
C ILE A 251 -0.49 -3.13 -20.52
N GLY A 252 -1.37 -2.61 -19.69
CA GLY A 252 -2.65 -2.04 -20.09
C GLY A 252 -2.53 -0.72 -20.84
N LYS A 253 -3.61 -0.36 -21.53
CA LYS A 253 -3.71 0.90 -22.27
C LYS A 253 -3.43 2.10 -21.36
N ASP A 254 -2.69 3.08 -21.87
CA ASP A 254 -2.34 4.32 -21.19
C ASP A 254 -1.54 4.14 -19.87
N ALA A 255 -0.98 2.96 -19.60
CA ALA A 255 -0.34 2.64 -18.31
C ALA A 255 0.74 3.66 -17.91
N PHE A 256 1.52 4.18 -18.85
CA PHE A 256 2.54 5.21 -18.64
C PHE A 256 2.30 6.46 -19.50
N ALA A 257 1.09 6.64 -20.04
CA ALA A 257 0.79 7.80 -20.86
C ALA A 257 0.84 9.09 -20.03
N GLY A 258 1.44 10.14 -20.58
CA GLY A 258 1.59 11.42 -19.90
C GLY A 258 2.73 11.46 -18.86
N CYS A 259 3.57 10.44 -18.75
CA CYS A 259 4.81 10.47 -17.95
C CYS A 259 5.87 11.32 -18.66
N ARG A 260 5.65 12.63 -18.72
CA ARG A 260 6.40 13.56 -19.59
C ARG A 260 7.88 13.71 -19.23
N SER A 261 8.27 13.42 -17.99
CA SER A 261 9.66 13.45 -17.53
C SER A 261 10.41 12.14 -17.76
N LEU A 262 9.77 11.11 -18.32
CA LEU A 262 10.36 9.77 -18.47
C LEU A 262 11.57 9.83 -19.43
N LYS A 263 12.74 9.46 -18.88
CA LYS A 263 14.04 9.44 -19.59
C LYS A 263 14.57 8.03 -19.79
N THR A 264 14.13 7.09 -18.95
CA THR A 264 14.65 5.73 -18.98
C THR A 264 13.56 4.71 -18.64
N VAL A 265 13.45 3.70 -19.51
CA VAL A 265 12.68 2.48 -19.24
C VAL A 265 13.67 1.31 -19.19
N ASN A 266 13.76 0.66 -18.03
CA ASN A 266 14.49 -0.60 -17.87
C ASN A 266 13.51 -1.74 -17.99
N CYS A 267 13.50 -2.44 -19.11
CA CYS A 267 12.58 -3.54 -19.38
C CYS A 267 13.34 -4.87 -19.33
N HIS A 268 13.09 -5.66 -18.27
CA HIS A 268 13.76 -6.96 -18.08
C HIS A 268 13.07 -8.12 -18.82
N ILE A 269 12.01 -7.84 -19.56
CA ILE A 269 11.27 -8.86 -20.34
C ILE A 269 12.15 -9.28 -21.51
N THR A 270 12.37 -10.60 -21.68
CA THR A 270 13.28 -11.13 -22.70
C THR A 270 12.67 -11.18 -24.11
N SER A 271 11.33 -11.18 -24.20
CA SER A 271 10.62 -11.11 -25.48
C SER A 271 9.65 -9.93 -25.43
N PRO A 272 9.78 -8.94 -26.33
CA PRO A 272 8.94 -7.75 -26.26
C PRO A 272 7.46 -8.07 -26.33
N LEU A 273 6.70 -7.58 -25.35
CA LEU A 273 5.24 -7.75 -25.32
C LEU A 273 4.58 -6.96 -26.46
N VAL A 274 3.49 -7.49 -26.97
CA VAL A 274 2.57 -6.74 -27.84
C VAL A 274 1.75 -5.81 -26.94
N ILE A 275 1.99 -4.51 -27.04
CA ILE A 275 1.35 -3.49 -26.21
C ILE A 275 0.55 -2.50 -27.06
N ASN A 276 -0.45 -1.86 -26.44
CA ASN A 276 -1.24 -0.82 -27.10
C ASN A 276 -0.35 0.40 -27.42
N ALA A 277 -0.60 1.05 -28.57
CA ALA A 277 0.15 2.24 -29.00
C ALA A 277 0.14 3.39 -27.97
N ASN A 278 -0.90 3.45 -27.12
CA ASN A 278 -1.07 4.49 -26.13
C ASN A 278 -0.39 4.19 -24.77
N VAL A 279 0.23 3.01 -24.60
CA VAL A 279 0.90 2.66 -23.31
C VAL A 279 1.87 3.76 -22.87
N PHE A 280 2.62 4.32 -23.81
CA PHE A 280 3.54 5.45 -23.63
C PHE A 280 3.05 6.71 -24.39
N GLY A 281 1.74 6.92 -24.43
CA GLY A 281 1.15 8.09 -25.10
C GLY A 281 1.59 9.41 -24.45
N ASN A 282 1.64 10.47 -25.24
CA ASN A 282 2.01 11.84 -24.77
C ASN A 282 3.39 11.94 -24.08
N ILE A 283 4.33 11.05 -24.42
CA ILE A 283 5.75 11.16 -24.11
C ILE A 283 6.56 11.20 -25.42
N THR A 284 7.77 11.79 -25.37
CA THR A 284 8.68 11.77 -26.51
C THR A 284 9.58 10.54 -26.41
N GLN A 285 9.11 9.39 -26.92
CA GLN A 285 9.84 8.11 -26.82
C GLN A 285 11.25 8.18 -27.46
N SER A 286 11.44 8.98 -28.50
CA SER A 286 12.76 9.20 -29.12
C SER A 286 13.78 9.88 -28.22
N ASN A 287 13.36 10.45 -27.10
CA ASN A 287 14.23 11.07 -26.08
C ASN A 287 14.26 10.26 -24.77
N CYS A 288 13.76 9.03 -24.81
CA CYS A 288 13.69 8.12 -23.69
C CYS A 288 14.50 6.86 -24.00
N ALA A 289 15.49 6.55 -23.20
CA ALA A 289 16.30 5.35 -23.35
C ALA A 289 15.50 4.10 -22.95
N LEU A 290 15.59 3.06 -23.77
CA LEU A 290 15.07 1.74 -23.45
C LEU A 290 16.23 0.77 -23.25
N ASN A 291 16.42 0.32 -22.02
CA ASN A 291 17.39 -0.69 -21.69
C ASN A 291 16.69 -2.05 -21.62
N VAL A 292 17.24 -3.03 -22.34
CA VAL A 292 16.68 -4.39 -22.46
C VAL A 292 17.73 -5.45 -22.16
N PRO A 293 17.35 -6.71 -21.87
CA PRO A 293 18.30 -7.77 -21.60
C PRO A 293 19.30 -8.00 -22.74
N THR A 294 20.51 -8.39 -22.40
CA THR A 294 21.56 -8.72 -23.37
C THR A 294 21.03 -9.73 -24.42
N GLY A 295 21.27 -9.44 -25.70
CA GLY A 295 20.84 -10.29 -26.82
C GLY A 295 19.40 -10.07 -27.30
N THR A 296 18.59 -9.23 -26.63
CA THR A 296 17.17 -8.99 -27.02
C THR A 296 16.97 -7.70 -27.82
N GLN A 297 17.99 -6.86 -27.93
CA GLN A 297 17.93 -5.52 -28.53
C GLN A 297 17.28 -5.53 -29.93
N VAL A 298 17.68 -6.45 -30.80
CA VAL A 298 17.15 -6.55 -32.19
C VAL A 298 15.65 -6.83 -32.18
N ALA A 299 15.17 -7.68 -31.26
CA ALA A 299 13.75 -7.96 -31.13
C ALA A 299 12.95 -6.71 -30.72
N TYR A 300 13.48 -5.90 -29.79
CA TYR A 300 12.85 -4.65 -29.35
C TYR A 300 12.87 -3.58 -30.45
N GLN A 301 13.93 -3.51 -31.25
CA GLN A 301 14.03 -2.61 -32.42
C GLN A 301 13.01 -2.96 -33.52
N ALA A 302 12.60 -4.23 -33.61
CA ALA A 302 11.58 -4.68 -34.56
C ALA A 302 10.15 -4.55 -34.01
N ALA A 303 9.99 -4.55 -32.69
CA ALA A 303 8.67 -4.60 -32.04
C ALA A 303 7.93 -3.25 -32.12
N ALA A 304 6.63 -3.30 -32.46
CA ALA A 304 5.77 -2.13 -32.49
C ALA A 304 5.74 -1.43 -31.12
N VAL A 305 5.64 -0.10 -31.11
CA VAL A 305 5.72 0.79 -29.94
C VAL A 305 7.11 0.85 -29.32
N TRP A 306 7.74 -0.31 -29.01
CA TRP A 306 9.07 -0.37 -28.42
C TRP A 306 10.17 0.23 -29.30
N ARG A 307 10.08 0.04 -30.61
CA ARG A 307 11.05 0.61 -31.59
C ARG A 307 11.11 2.14 -31.63
N ASN A 308 10.14 2.82 -31.03
CA ASN A 308 10.10 4.29 -31.00
C ASN A 308 11.01 4.89 -29.92
N PHE A 309 11.52 4.08 -29.00
CA PHE A 309 12.47 4.52 -27.98
C PHE A 309 13.88 4.74 -28.60
N SER A 310 14.61 5.69 -28.05
CA SER A 310 16.00 5.94 -28.46
C SER A 310 16.82 6.51 -27.31
N PRO A 311 18.03 5.95 -27.05
CA PRO A 311 18.57 4.71 -27.63
C PRO A 311 17.90 3.45 -27.11
N ILE A 312 17.97 2.34 -27.86
CA ILE A 312 17.66 1.00 -27.35
C ILE A 312 19.00 0.30 -27.09
N SER A 313 19.26 -0.04 -25.82
CA SER A 313 20.53 -0.64 -25.36
C SER A 313 20.30 -2.05 -24.83
N GLY A 314 21.07 -3.02 -25.33
CA GLY A 314 21.08 -4.39 -24.84
C GLY A 314 22.18 -4.59 -23.80
N GLY A 315 21.94 -4.22 -22.56
CA GLY A 315 22.96 -4.31 -21.51
C GLY A 315 22.40 -4.53 -20.10
N LEU A 316 21.08 -4.67 -20.00
CA LEU A 316 20.50 -5.06 -18.70
C LEU A 316 20.94 -6.48 -18.37
N LEU A 317 21.57 -6.61 -17.21
CA LEU A 317 21.73 -7.93 -16.60
C LEU A 317 20.35 -8.50 -16.34
N SER A 318 20.14 -9.77 -16.63
CA SER A 318 18.88 -10.44 -16.35
C SER A 318 18.55 -10.30 -14.86
N ASN A 319 17.29 -10.05 -14.52
CA ASN A 319 16.81 -9.84 -13.14
C ASN A 319 16.89 -11.12 -12.25
N HIS A 320 17.72 -12.08 -12.63
CA HIS A 320 17.95 -13.29 -11.83
C HIS A 320 18.60 -12.98 -10.47
N SER A 321 19.19 -11.79 -10.28
CA SER A 321 19.80 -11.40 -8.99
C SER A 321 18.79 -11.31 -7.84
N PHE A 322 17.55 -10.85 -8.07
CA PHE A 322 16.52 -10.76 -7.00
C PHE A 322 15.91 -12.13 -6.65
N ALA A 323 15.73 -13.00 -7.64
CA ALA A 323 15.29 -14.39 -7.38
C ALA A 323 16.34 -15.15 -6.56
N ILE A 324 17.62 -14.90 -6.79
CA ILE A 324 18.73 -15.54 -6.08
C ILE A 324 18.84 -15.05 -4.64
N GLU A 325 18.54 -13.78 -4.35
CA GLU A 325 18.58 -13.27 -2.95
C GLU A 325 17.59 -13.98 -2.03
N SER A 326 16.40 -14.30 -2.52
CA SER A 326 15.38 -15.07 -1.78
C SER A 326 15.67 -16.57 -1.74
N ALA A 327 16.36 -17.07 -2.77
CA ALA A 327 16.74 -18.47 -2.95
C ALA A 327 18.13 -18.82 -2.33
N LEU A 328 18.81 -17.81 -1.76
CA LEU A 328 20.14 -17.92 -1.15
C LEU A 328 20.04 -17.77 0.38
N LYS A 329 20.51 -18.77 1.10
CA LYS A 329 20.74 -18.67 2.55
C LYS A 329 22.24 -18.75 2.83
N ILE A 330 22.73 -17.83 3.67
CA ILE A 330 24.10 -17.82 4.17
C ILE A 330 24.06 -17.91 5.68
N TYR A 331 24.68 -18.93 6.25
CA TYR A 331 24.62 -19.19 7.69
C TYR A 331 25.85 -19.96 8.21
N PRO A 332 26.14 -19.85 9.53
CA PRO A 332 25.56 -18.92 10.47
C PRO A 332 25.98 -17.47 10.17
N ASN A 333 25.20 -16.50 10.64
CA ASN A 333 25.58 -15.10 10.61
C ASN A 333 25.11 -14.45 11.94
N PRO A 334 26.02 -14.06 12.84
CA PRO A 334 27.50 -14.07 12.74
C PRO A 334 28.16 -15.44 12.59
N VAL A 335 29.36 -15.46 12.00
CA VAL A 335 30.16 -16.67 11.78
C VAL A 335 31.54 -16.57 12.43
N SER A 336 32.04 -17.66 13.03
CA SER A 336 33.40 -17.74 13.60
C SER A 336 34.36 -18.62 12.80
N GLU A 337 33.86 -19.73 12.23
CA GLU A 337 34.71 -20.70 11.55
C GLU A 337 34.21 -21.07 10.15
N ILE A 338 33.04 -21.70 10.06
CA ILE A 338 32.50 -22.24 8.80
C ILE A 338 31.25 -21.47 8.40
N LEU A 339 31.28 -20.90 7.23
CA LEU A 339 30.17 -20.25 6.56
C LEU A 339 29.58 -21.20 5.52
N ASN A 340 28.27 -21.40 5.57
CA ASN A 340 27.53 -22.25 4.63
C ASN A 340 26.70 -21.39 3.68
N ILE A 341 26.69 -21.81 2.41
CA ILE A 341 25.85 -21.26 1.36
C ILE A 341 24.87 -22.33 0.91
N ALA A 342 23.59 -22.13 1.19
CA ALA A 342 22.51 -22.99 0.71
C ALA A 342 21.74 -22.29 -0.41
N LEU A 343 21.57 -23.00 -1.51
CA LEU A 343 20.81 -22.56 -2.69
C LEU A 343 19.55 -23.43 -2.81
N GLN A 344 18.46 -22.83 -3.30
CA GLN A 344 17.26 -23.59 -3.65
C GLN A 344 17.53 -24.52 -4.84
N GLU A 345 16.68 -25.54 -4.97
CA GLU A 345 16.72 -26.50 -6.06
C GLU A 345 16.72 -25.82 -7.43
N GLY A 346 17.60 -26.25 -8.33
CA GLY A 346 17.77 -25.69 -9.68
C GLY A 346 18.87 -24.61 -9.80
N LEU A 347 19.40 -24.08 -8.69
CA LEU A 347 20.55 -23.19 -8.69
C LEU A 347 21.86 -23.97 -8.49
N GLN A 348 22.86 -23.65 -9.30
CA GLN A 348 24.22 -24.22 -9.16
C GLN A 348 25.18 -23.11 -8.79
N LEU A 349 25.98 -23.36 -7.75
CA LEU A 349 27.01 -22.43 -7.30
C LEU A 349 28.18 -22.41 -8.32
N GLU A 350 28.49 -21.24 -8.83
CA GLU A 350 29.64 -21.03 -9.73
C GLU A 350 30.83 -20.41 -8.99
N LYS A 351 30.55 -19.39 -8.17
CA LYS A 351 31.60 -18.61 -7.52
C LYS A 351 31.10 -17.86 -6.29
N VAL A 352 31.96 -17.71 -5.30
CA VAL A 352 31.74 -16.87 -4.12
C VAL A 352 32.92 -15.93 -3.95
N ASN A 353 32.66 -14.65 -3.91
CA ASN A 353 33.63 -13.60 -3.66
C ASN A 353 33.37 -12.93 -2.31
N PHE A 354 34.42 -12.75 -1.51
CA PHE A 354 34.37 -12.02 -0.25
C PHE A 354 35.06 -10.68 -0.40
N TYR A 355 34.39 -9.60 -0.01
CA TYR A 355 34.93 -8.26 -0.02
C TYR A 355 34.88 -7.69 1.41
N ASN A 356 35.93 -6.92 1.77
CA ASN A 356 35.89 -6.12 3.00
C ASN A 356 35.02 -4.87 2.83
N THR A 357 34.89 -4.08 3.88
CA THR A 357 34.09 -2.83 3.88
C THR A 357 34.62 -1.74 2.95
N LEU A 358 35.88 -1.86 2.48
CA LEU A 358 36.49 -0.97 1.47
C LEU A 358 36.26 -1.47 0.04
N GLY A 359 35.55 -2.58 -0.17
CA GLY A 359 35.30 -3.18 -1.48
C GLY A 359 36.47 -3.99 -2.04
N GLN A 360 37.52 -4.24 -1.25
CA GLN A 360 38.67 -5.04 -1.68
C GLN A 360 38.29 -6.52 -1.61
N LEU A 361 38.65 -7.27 -2.68
CA LEU A 361 38.45 -8.70 -2.76
C LEU A 361 39.42 -9.42 -1.80
N ILE A 362 38.88 -10.19 -0.86
CA ILE A 362 39.62 -10.91 0.17
C ILE A 362 39.83 -12.38 -0.20
N LYS A 363 38.74 -13.02 -0.71
CA LYS A 363 38.77 -14.45 -1.05
C LYS A 363 37.80 -14.74 -2.17
N THR A 364 38.16 -15.71 -3.01
CA THR A 364 37.27 -16.30 -4.02
C THR A 364 37.27 -17.81 -3.83
N THR A 365 36.11 -18.44 -3.96
CA THR A 365 35.93 -19.90 -3.89
C THR A 365 34.74 -20.32 -4.74
N ASN A 366 34.62 -21.63 -5.03
CA ASN A 366 33.46 -22.27 -5.65
C ASN A 366 32.80 -23.29 -4.72
N HIS A 367 33.22 -23.36 -3.46
CA HIS A 367 32.65 -24.24 -2.45
C HIS A 367 31.51 -23.57 -1.70
N SER A 368 30.50 -24.36 -1.32
CA SER A 368 29.35 -23.90 -0.51
C SER A 368 29.64 -23.90 1.00
N GLU A 369 30.68 -24.62 1.43
CA GLU A 369 31.19 -24.63 2.80
C GLU A 369 32.56 -23.95 2.82
N ILE A 370 32.68 -22.86 3.57
CA ILE A 370 33.82 -21.94 3.45
C ILE A 370 34.36 -21.65 4.84
N ASN A 371 35.63 -22.01 5.04
CA ASN A 371 36.35 -21.65 6.26
C ASN A 371 36.75 -20.16 6.20
N VAL A 372 36.29 -19.39 7.20
CA VAL A 372 36.51 -17.95 7.38
C VAL A 372 37.32 -17.64 8.65
N SER A 373 37.85 -18.65 9.36
CA SER A 373 38.61 -18.48 10.61
C SER A 373 39.86 -17.62 10.47
N SER A 374 40.39 -17.49 9.24
CA SER A 374 41.54 -16.62 8.91
C SER A 374 41.15 -15.17 8.61
N PHE A 375 39.86 -14.84 8.58
CA PHE A 375 39.41 -13.49 8.33
C PHE A 375 39.53 -12.63 9.59
N ALA A 376 39.84 -11.36 9.42
CA ALA A 376 39.74 -10.41 10.54
C ALA A 376 38.30 -10.26 10.98
N LYS A 377 38.07 -10.02 12.28
CA LYS A 377 36.72 -9.78 12.81
C LYS A 377 36.13 -8.53 12.18
N GLY A 378 34.86 -8.57 11.77
CA GLY A 378 34.17 -7.46 11.16
C GLY A 378 33.14 -7.84 10.11
N ASN A 379 32.66 -6.84 9.39
CA ASN A 379 31.68 -7.00 8.31
C ASN A 379 32.34 -7.32 6.98
N TYR A 380 31.72 -8.22 6.22
CA TYR A 380 32.13 -8.59 4.87
C TYR A 380 30.91 -8.63 3.95
N PHE A 381 31.12 -8.28 2.68
CA PHE A 381 30.15 -8.52 1.61
C PHE A 381 30.50 -9.83 0.91
N VAL A 382 29.51 -10.73 0.83
CA VAL A 382 29.65 -12.04 0.17
C VAL A 382 28.81 -12.01 -1.10
N GLU A 383 29.47 -11.94 -2.26
CA GLU A 383 28.85 -12.06 -3.56
C GLU A 383 28.84 -13.53 -3.99
N VAL A 384 27.65 -14.08 -4.16
CA VAL A 384 27.42 -15.46 -4.61
C VAL A 384 26.96 -15.43 -6.06
N MET A 385 27.70 -16.08 -6.92
CA MET A 385 27.41 -16.24 -8.36
C MET A 385 26.90 -17.65 -8.62
N THR A 386 25.84 -17.74 -9.39
CA THR A 386 25.19 -19.00 -9.78
C THR A 386 24.97 -19.04 -11.29
N ASN A 387 24.62 -20.21 -11.82
CA ASN A 387 24.22 -20.40 -13.24
C ASN A 387 23.03 -19.52 -13.67
N GLN A 388 22.35 -18.85 -12.71
CA GLN A 388 21.18 -18.00 -13.00
C GLN A 388 21.38 -16.54 -12.56
N GLY A 389 22.59 -16.13 -12.13
CA GLY A 389 22.91 -14.76 -11.76
C GLY A 389 23.66 -14.66 -10.43
N LYS A 390 23.66 -13.47 -9.81
CA LYS A 390 24.41 -13.23 -8.57
C LYS A 390 23.59 -12.53 -7.50
N ALA A 391 23.93 -12.76 -6.24
CA ALA A 391 23.40 -12.03 -5.08
C ALA A 391 24.53 -11.66 -4.12
N THR A 392 24.33 -10.57 -3.36
CA THR A 392 25.30 -10.12 -2.34
C THR A 392 24.62 -10.05 -0.98
N LYS A 393 25.23 -10.65 0.03
CA LYS A 393 24.78 -10.63 1.43
C LYS A 393 25.89 -10.08 2.32
N THR A 394 25.52 -9.45 3.42
CA THR A 394 26.45 -9.02 4.46
C THR A 394 26.55 -10.10 5.52
N ILE A 395 27.76 -10.46 5.93
CA ILE A 395 28.05 -11.34 7.05
C ILE A 395 28.91 -10.62 8.10
N ILE A 396 28.87 -11.11 9.32
CA ILE A 396 29.69 -10.67 10.44
C ILE A 396 30.61 -11.83 10.83
N VAL A 397 31.93 -11.61 10.75
CA VAL A 397 32.95 -12.56 11.27
C VAL A 397 33.30 -12.17 12.70
N GLN A 398 33.28 -13.13 13.64
CA GLN A 398 33.52 -12.96 15.09
C GLN A 398 34.83 -13.58 15.54
#